data_8ad8daed6bec2cb2a3fb6f52ba16d313
#
_entry.id   8ad8daed6bec2cb2a3fb6f52ba16d313
#
_cell.length_a   1.000
_cell.length_b   1.000
_cell.length_c   1.000
_cell.angle_alpha   90.00
_cell.angle_beta   90.00
_cell.angle_gamma   90.00
#
_symmetry.space_group_name_H-M   'P 1'
#
loop_
_entity.id
_entity.type
_entity.pdbx_description
1 polymer ?
#
loop_
_entity_poly.entity_id
_entity_poly.type
_entity_poly.pdbx_seq_one_letter_code
_entity_poly.pdbx_strand_id
1 'polypeptide(L)'
;MQQVIKKLEKLMETGGIRKDIILLAISGVSIICSLLNVQPFPFDLAWFAVILCGLPIILEAIIGLVTAFDIKADVLVSLALIASLCIGETFAAGEVAFIMQLGALLEELTVAKARAGIEKLVHLTPQTARVFQMDKEVIVPAEQVRIGDKIRVLPGETIPVDGIILSGQTSINQAVMTGESLPVDKTVGDEISSGTVNQFGTFEMEATRVGEDSSIQRMIKLVQSADAGKAKIVGIADRWATWIVIIALSAALITWLITGQIIRAVTILVVFCPCALVLATPTAIMAAIGNATKHGFLVRQGDALERLANTKVIAFDKTGTLTYGTPRVIAVQSVTDVLTTKELYQMVASAEQFSEHPLGKAIVHCFKKEKTDFAEVDHFQMIPGRGVCADIEGKKVLAGNPELLKAYRVEIPALEDMKDYIRQGCTIIYVSVDNTFAGFLALSDTVRKESESMIDELSKLGISPVLLTGDHENVANTIASLLHIKDIKANCMPENKLEYIEKYQKSGMPVCMIGDGVNDAPALKKADVGIAMGGVGSDIAVDAADIALVDDEVKELPHLVALSKHMMVTIKLNMAFSMTLNFVAITLAILGILNPVVGALVHNAGSVFVIINSAFLLKWKQQ
;
A
#
# COMPACT_ATOMS: atom_id res chain seq x y z
N MET A 1 -16.57 32.04 -22.75
CA MET A 1 -17.03 30.66 -22.57
C MET A 1 -16.21 29.93 -21.49
N GLN A 2 -14.88 29.83 -21.61
CA GLN A 2 -14.01 29.14 -20.60
C GLN A 2 -14.13 29.70 -19.17
N GLN A 3 -14.31 31.01 -18.97
CA GLN A 3 -14.48 31.58 -17.62
C GLN A 3 -15.85 31.24 -17.00
N VAL A 4 -16.88 31.05 -17.79
CA VAL A 4 -18.22 30.65 -17.31
C VAL A 4 -18.17 29.15 -16.93
N ILE A 5 -17.52 28.33 -17.75
CA ILE A 5 -17.32 26.90 -17.47
C ILE A 5 -16.56 26.71 -16.15
N LYS A 6 -15.43 27.39 -15.96
CA LYS A 6 -14.65 27.32 -14.68
C LYS A 6 -15.46 27.80 -13.46
N LYS A 7 -16.36 28.78 -13.63
CA LYS A 7 -17.23 29.22 -12.54
C LYS A 7 -18.31 28.18 -12.21
N LEU A 8 -18.88 27.51 -13.21
CA LEU A 8 -19.85 26.44 -13.02
C LEU A 8 -19.21 25.20 -12.37
N GLU A 9 -18.06 24.77 -12.86
CA GLU A 9 -17.27 23.68 -12.25
C GLU A 9 -16.97 23.96 -10.77
N LYS A 10 -16.47 25.15 -10.46
CA LYS A 10 -16.21 25.57 -9.08
C LYS A 10 -17.45 25.61 -8.20
N LEU A 11 -18.63 25.97 -8.77
CA LEU A 11 -19.89 25.97 -8.04
C LEU A 11 -20.36 24.53 -7.73
N MET A 12 -20.15 23.61 -8.67
CA MET A 12 -20.50 22.20 -8.51
C MET A 12 -19.61 21.50 -7.47
N GLU A 13 -18.32 21.80 -7.46
CA GLU A 13 -17.34 21.27 -6.48
C GLU A 13 -17.51 21.85 -5.06
N THR A 14 -18.20 23.02 -4.92
CA THR A 14 -18.35 23.68 -3.62
C THR A 14 -19.23 22.87 -2.68
N GLY A 15 -18.70 22.43 -1.54
CA GLY A 15 -19.41 21.67 -0.50
C GLY A 15 -19.00 20.21 -0.37
N GLY A 16 -18.27 19.65 -1.33
CA GLY A 16 -17.67 18.31 -1.31
C GLY A 16 -18.65 17.18 -1.03
N ILE A 17 -18.12 16.00 -0.74
CA ILE A 17 -18.84 14.74 -0.53
C ILE A 17 -20.04 14.85 0.45
N ARG A 18 -19.93 15.68 1.50
CA ARG A 18 -21.03 15.84 2.47
C ARG A 18 -22.28 16.47 1.86
N LYS A 19 -22.11 17.44 0.97
CA LYS A 19 -23.20 18.07 0.22
C LYS A 19 -23.90 17.02 -0.66
N ASP A 20 -23.13 16.24 -1.39
CA ASP A 20 -23.65 15.24 -2.33
C ASP A 20 -24.42 14.12 -1.63
N ILE A 21 -23.94 13.68 -0.45
CA ILE A 21 -24.69 12.74 0.41
C ILE A 21 -26.03 13.33 0.83
N ILE A 22 -26.08 14.60 1.24
CA ILE A 22 -27.33 15.24 1.70
C ILE A 22 -28.31 15.40 0.53
N LEU A 23 -27.84 15.88 -0.64
CA LEU A 23 -28.67 16.04 -1.82
C LEU A 23 -29.22 14.71 -2.30
N LEU A 24 -28.40 13.67 -2.29
CA LEU A 24 -28.81 12.33 -2.66
C LEU A 24 -29.83 11.74 -1.67
N ALA A 25 -29.67 11.95 -0.36
CA ALA A 25 -30.64 11.51 0.63
C ALA A 25 -32.01 12.16 0.44
N ILE A 26 -32.04 13.48 0.20
CA ILE A 26 -33.28 14.23 -0.10
C ILE A 26 -33.93 13.69 -1.38
N SER A 27 -33.14 13.50 -2.44
CA SER A 27 -33.63 12.97 -3.71
C SER A 27 -34.19 11.56 -3.57
N GLY A 28 -33.53 10.69 -2.81
CA GLY A 28 -34.01 9.32 -2.54
C GLY A 28 -35.36 9.30 -1.81
N VAL A 29 -35.52 10.13 -0.79
CA VAL A 29 -36.80 10.27 -0.08
C VAL A 29 -37.88 10.81 -1.03
N SER A 30 -37.55 11.79 -1.88
CA SER A 30 -38.51 12.35 -2.82
C SER A 30 -39.01 11.34 -3.87
N ILE A 31 -38.15 10.48 -4.36
CA ILE A 31 -38.47 9.38 -5.29
C ILE A 31 -39.40 8.35 -4.61
N ILE A 32 -39.06 7.96 -3.38
CA ILE A 32 -39.90 7.00 -2.61
C ILE A 32 -41.30 7.59 -2.38
N CYS A 33 -41.39 8.88 -2.00
CA CYS A 33 -42.68 9.55 -1.83
C CYS A 33 -43.45 9.64 -3.15
N SER A 34 -42.80 9.93 -4.28
CA SER A 34 -43.41 9.94 -5.60
C SER A 34 -43.94 8.54 -5.97
N LEU A 35 -43.15 7.50 -5.76
CA LEU A 35 -43.57 6.09 -6.01
C LEU A 35 -44.79 5.69 -5.17
N LEU A 36 -44.88 6.17 -3.92
CA LEU A 36 -46.01 5.92 -3.01
C LEU A 36 -47.21 6.86 -3.28
N ASN A 37 -47.18 7.71 -4.33
CA ASN A 37 -48.17 8.69 -4.64
C ASN A 37 -48.49 9.69 -3.49
N VAL A 38 -47.51 9.96 -2.63
CA VAL A 38 -47.62 10.97 -1.59
C VAL A 38 -47.42 12.34 -2.24
N GLN A 39 -48.52 13.09 -2.43
CA GLN A 39 -48.51 14.40 -3.11
C GLN A 39 -48.91 15.54 -2.15
N PRO A 40 -47.98 16.03 -1.29
CA PRO A 40 -48.22 17.18 -0.43
C PRO A 40 -48.24 18.51 -1.21
N PHE A 41 -47.75 18.50 -2.47
CA PHE A 41 -47.65 19.67 -3.36
C PHE A 41 -48.45 19.46 -4.65
N PRO A 42 -48.74 20.52 -5.40
CA PRO A 42 -49.45 20.41 -6.68
C PRO A 42 -48.58 19.84 -7.82
N PHE A 43 -47.36 19.40 -7.53
CA PHE A 43 -46.41 18.79 -8.48
C PHE A 43 -45.83 17.52 -7.89
N ASP A 44 -45.34 16.64 -8.78
CA ASP A 44 -44.69 15.37 -8.37
C ASP A 44 -43.38 15.63 -7.60
N LEU A 45 -43.22 14.95 -6.48
CA LEU A 45 -42.01 15.08 -5.65
C LEU A 45 -40.74 14.61 -6.37
N ALA A 46 -40.81 13.79 -7.41
CA ALA A 46 -39.66 13.38 -8.23
C ALA A 46 -38.94 14.59 -8.85
N TRP A 47 -39.61 15.78 -8.98
CA TRP A 47 -38.94 17.00 -9.41
C TRP A 47 -37.75 17.41 -8.53
N PHE A 48 -37.79 17.11 -7.23
CA PHE A 48 -36.65 17.38 -6.37
C PHE A 48 -35.41 16.55 -6.81
N ALA A 49 -35.60 15.29 -7.15
CA ALA A 49 -34.51 14.44 -7.64
C ALA A 49 -34.02 14.93 -9.03
N VAL A 50 -34.94 15.33 -9.93
CA VAL A 50 -34.57 15.87 -11.24
C VAL A 50 -33.74 17.15 -11.10
N ILE A 51 -34.09 18.04 -10.17
CA ILE A 51 -33.36 19.30 -9.99
C ILE A 51 -32.05 19.06 -9.24
N LEU A 52 -32.06 18.31 -8.15
CA LEU A 52 -30.87 18.12 -7.27
C LEU A 52 -29.81 17.20 -7.87
N CYS A 53 -30.23 16.15 -8.56
CA CYS A 53 -29.32 15.17 -9.18
C CYS A 53 -29.24 15.33 -10.70
N GLY A 54 -30.36 15.58 -11.39
CA GLY A 54 -30.41 15.62 -12.85
C GLY A 54 -29.78 16.89 -13.45
N LEU A 55 -29.95 18.06 -12.82
CA LEU A 55 -29.36 19.29 -13.33
C LEU A 55 -27.82 19.26 -13.35
N PRO A 56 -27.11 18.76 -12.31
CA PRO A 56 -25.66 18.56 -12.36
C PRO A 56 -25.24 17.68 -13.54
N ILE A 57 -25.89 16.53 -13.73
CA ILE A 57 -25.60 15.59 -14.82
C ILE A 57 -25.73 16.24 -16.19
N ILE A 58 -26.80 17.00 -16.41
CA ILE A 58 -27.03 17.73 -17.67
C ILE A 58 -25.94 18.79 -17.90
N LEU A 59 -25.53 19.50 -16.85
CA LEU A 59 -24.46 20.49 -16.94
C LEU A 59 -23.11 19.87 -17.26
N GLU A 60 -22.76 18.75 -16.62
CA GLU A 60 -21.54 17.99 -16.91
C GLU A 60 -21.51 17.45 -18.34
N ALA A 61 -22.63 16.89 -18.81
CA ALA A 61 -22.77 16.44 -20.19
C ALA A 61 -22.54 17.56 -21.20
N ILE A 62 -23.12 18.77 -20.95
CA ILE A 62 -22.94 19.95 -21.80
C ILE A 62 -21.47 20.40 -21.77
N ILE A 63 -20.87 20.48 -20.61
CA ILE A 63 -19.46 20.88 -20.44
C ILE A 63 -18.55 19.89 -21.20
N GLY A 64 -18.72 18.57 -21.00
CA GLY A 64 -17.93 17.53 -21.68
C GLY A 64 -18.08 17.59 -23.20
N LEU A 65 -19.31 17.81 -23.72
CA LEU A 65 -19.58 17.91 -25.14
C LEU A 65 -18.95 19.15 -25.77
N VAL A 66 -18.96 20.28 -25.06
CA VAL A 66 -18.43 21.56 -25.58
C VAL A 66 -16.89 21.63 -25.45
N THR A 67 -16.30 21.03 -24.43
CA THR A 67 -14.86 21.13 -24.15
C THR A 67 -14.04 20.05 -24.86
N ALA A 68 -14.51 18.81 -24.90
CA ALA A 68 -13.75 17.67 -25.38
C ALA A 68 -14.40 16.88 -26.53
N PHE A 69 -15.62 17.23 -26.95
CA PHE A 69 -16.46 16.46 -27.89
C PHE A 69 -16.64 15.01 -27.43
N ASP A 70 -16.72 14.79 -26.10
CA ASP A 70 -16.72 13.49 -25.45
C ASP A 70 -18.15 13.01 -25.27
N ILE A 71 -18.53 11.96 -26.01
CA ILE A 71 -19.87 11.35 -25.93
C ILE A 71 -19.79 10.22 -24.90
N LYS A 72 -19.96 10.59 -23.63
CA LYS A 72 -20.02 9.65 -22.49
C LYS A 72 -21.46 9.28 -22.12
N ALA A 73 -21.58 8.40 -21.14
CA ALA A 73 -22.86 7.96 -20.57
C ALA A 73 -23.74 9.16 -20.13
N ASP A 74 -23.13 10.24 -19.64
CA ASP A 74 -23.82 11.45 -19.16
C ASP A 74 -24.67 12.13 -20.26
N VAL A 75 -24.22 12.08 -21.51
CA VAL A 75 -24.98 12.60 -22.66
C VAL A 75 -26.25 11.79 -22.89
N LEU A 76 -26.15 10.45 -22.85
CA LEU A 76 -27.32 9.58 -23.00
C LEU A 76 -28.32 9.78 -21.86
N VAL A 77 -27.79 9.82 -20.61
CA VAL A 77 -28.61 10.07 -19.42
C VAL A 77 -29.29 11.42 -19.49
N SER A 78 -28.59 12.46 -19.88
CA SER A 78 -29.18 13.82 -20.09
C SER A 78 -30.29 13.83 -21.13
N LEU A 79 -30.10 13.11 -22.26
CA LEU A 79 -31.12 12.97 -23.29
C LEU A 79 -32.32 12.17 -22.77
N ALA A 80 -32.10 11.08 -22.01
CA ALA A 80 -33.18 10.30 -21.42
C ALA A 80 -33.98 11.12 -20.39
N LEU A 81 -33.31 11.94 -19.55
CA LEU A 81 -33.92 12.83 -18.59
C LEU A 81 -34.81 13.86 -19.29
N ILE A 82 -34.25 14.57 -20.27
CA ILE A 82 -34.99 15.61 -21.02
C ILE A 82 -36.19 14.99 -21.77
N ALA A 83 -35.98 13.85 -22.43
CA ALA A 83 -37.05 13.17 -23.17
C ALA A 83 -38.16 12.69 -22.24
N SER A 84 -37.82 12.13 -21.07
CA SER A 84 -38.79 11.68 -20.05
C SER A 84 -39.62 12.85 -19.53
N LEU A 85 -38.97 14.02 -19.26
CA LEU A 85 -39.68 15.24 -18.86
C LEU A 85 -40.61 15.76 -19.96
N CYS A 86 -40.19 15.74 -21.23
CA CYS A 86 -41.00 16.18 -22.35
C CYS A 86 -42.27 15.34 -22.55
N ILE A 87 -42.27 14.06 -22.19
CA ILE A 87 -43.46 13.19 -22.28
C ILE A 87 -44.26 13.13 -20.98
N GLY A 88 -43.84 13.85 -19.91
CA GLY A 88 -44.51 13.90 -18.62
C GLY A 88 -44.16 12.81 -17.62
N GLU A 89 -43.15 11.97 -17.90
CA GLU A 89 -42.72 10.88 -17.04
C GLU A 89 -41.66 11.39 -16.03
N THR A 90 -42.08 12.22 -15.08
CA THR A 90 -41.21 12.87 -14.10
C THR A 90 -40.55 11.89 -13.12
N PHE A 91 -41.29 10.81 -12.74
CA PHE A 91 -40.75 9.75 -11.87
C PHE A 91 -39.56 9.07 -12.55
N ALA A 92 -39.70 8.62 -13.79
CA ALA A 92 -38.61 7.95 -14.52
C ALA A 92 -37.38 8.87 -14.67
N ALA A 93 -37.58 10.16 -14.92
CA ALA A 93 -36.49 11.15 -14.98
C ALA A 93 -35.76 11.27 -13.62
N GLY A 94 -36.51 11.46 -12.52
CA GLY A 94 -35.92 11.60 -11.17
C GLY A 94 -35.17 10.35 -10.71
N GLU A 95 -35.73 9.19 -11.03
CA GLU A 95 -35.12 7.90 -10.69
C GLU A 95 -33.77 7.69 -11.40
N VAL A 96 -33.70 7.94 -12.70
CA VAL A 96 -32.45 7.85 -13.49
C VAL A 96 -31.41 8.82 -12.95
N ALA A 97 -31.80 10.06 -12.66
CA ALA A 97 -30.90 11.07 -12.10
C ALA A 97 -30.34 10.65 -10.73
N PHE A 98 -31.19 10.11 -9.86
CA PHE A 98 -30.78 9.65 -8.53
C PHE A 98 -29.73 8.51 -8.60
N ILE A 99 -29.96 7.49 -9.44
CA ILE A 99 -29.07 6.35 -9.53
C ILE A 99 -27.72 6.72 -10.14
N MET A 100 -27.71 7.58 -11.14
CA MET A 100 -26.45 8.07 -11.70
C MET A 100 -25.63 8.85 -10.67
N GLN A 101 -26.26 9.73 -9.90
CA GLN A 101 -25.57 10.48 -8.85
C GLN A 101 -25.09 9.58 -7.72
N LEU A 102 -25.84 8.51 -7.37
CA LEU A 102 -25.39 7.49 -6.42
C LEU A 102 -24.12 6.76 -6.93
N GLY A 103 -24.08 6.42 -8.21
CA GLY A 103 -22.91 5.82 -8.85
C GLY A 103 -21.68 6.72 -8.77
N ALA A 104 -21.82 7.97 -9.15
CA ALA A 104 -20.76 8.97 -9.10
C ALA A 104 -20.22 9.18 -7.67
N LEU A 105 -21.12 9.27 -6.68
CA LEU A 105 -20.72 9.40 -5.26
C LEU A 105 -19.92 8.18 -4.77
N LEU A 106 -20.33 6.97 -5.13
CA LEU A 106 -19.60 5.73 -4.76
C LEU A 106 -18.21 5.67 -5.38
N GLU A 107 -18.08 6.14 -6.62
CA GLU A 107 -16.78 6.25 -7.30
C GLU A 107 -15.89 7.29 -6.61
N GLU A 108 -16.41 8.47 -6.30
CA GLU A 108 -15.68 9.54 -5.62
C GLU A 108 -15.21 9.10 -4.22
N LEU A 109 -16.06 8.43 -3.45
CA LEU A 109 -15.70 7.87 -2.13
C LEU A 109 -14.57 6.84 -2.23
N THR A 110 -14.54 6.06 -3.30
CA THR A 110 -13.48 5.07 -3.56
C THR A 110 -12.14 5.77 -3.84
N VAL A 111 -12.16 6.79 -4.70
CA VAL A 111 -10.96 7.59 -5.04
C VAL A 111 -10.47 8.41 -3.84
N ALA A 112 -11.38 9.02 -3.06
CA ALA A 112 -11.02 9.81 -1.89
C ALA A 112 -10.33 8.97 -0.82
N LYS A 113 -10.78 7.73 -0.59
CA LYS A 113 -10.13 6.79 0.35
C LYS A 113 -8.71 6.41 -0.10
N ALA A 114 -8.49 6.30 -1.41
CA ALA A 114 -7.17 6.03 -1.97
C ALA A 114 -6.20 7.22 -1.79
N ARG A 115 -6.67 8.47 -1.88
CA ARG A 115 -5.82 9.68 -1.74
C ARG A 115 -5.41 10.00 -0.30
N ALA A 116 -6.19 9.63 0.70
CA ALA A 116 -5.91 9.93 2.11
C ALA A 116 -4.59 9.31 2.64
N GLY A 117 -4.02 8.32 1.94
CA GLY A 117 -2.72 7.71 2.25
C GLY A 117 -1.51 8.59 1.87
N ILE A 118 -1.63 9.41 0.83
CA ILE A 118 -0.50 10.23 0.30
C ILE A 118 -0.22 11.44 1.21
N GLU A 119 -1.24 11.97 1.87
CA GLU A 119 -1.10 13.14 2.76
C GLU A 119 -0.21 12.86 3.99
N LYS A 120 -0.11 11.60 4.44
CA LYS A 120 0.74 11.22 5.57
C LYS A 120 2.24 11.27 5.27
N LEU A 121 2.66 11.12 4.01
CA LEU A 121 4.07 11.23 3.57
C LEU A 121 4.69 12.60 3.85
N VAL A 122 3.90 13.65 3.72
CA VAL A 122 4.36 15.03 3.93
C VAL A 122 4.74 15.26 5.40
N HIS A 123 4.20 14.48 6.33
CA HIS A 123 4.47 14.61 7.77
C HIS A 123 5.76 13.91 8.25
N LEU A 124 6.41 13.08 7.42
CA LEU A 124 7.70 12.43 7.75
C LEU A 124 8.91 13.33 7.50
N THR A 125 8.76 14.41 6.75
CA THR A 125 9.81 15.38 6.54
C THR A 125 9.99 16.21 7.82
N PRO A 126 11.19 16.27 8.43
CA PRO A 126 11.43 17.13 9.58
C PRO A 126 11.09 18.58 9.23
N GLN A 127 10.25 19.21 10.05
CA GLN A 127 9.80 20.57 9.79
C GLN A 127 10.84 21.62 10.22
N THR A 128 11.79 21.25 11.07
CA THR A 128 12.77 22.18 11.63
C THR A 128 14.18 21.58 11.64
N ALA A 129 15.20 22.44 11.58
CA ALA A 129 16.61 22.11 11.69
C ALA A 129 17.30 23.07 12.69
N ARG A 130 18.32 22.56 13.41
CA ARG A 130 19.16 23.36 14.32
C ARG A 130 20.41 23.83 13.58
N VAL A 131 20.39 25.03 13.09
CA VAL A 131 21.49 25.62 12.28
C VAL A 131 22.34 26.56 13.13
N PHE A 132 23.63 26.54 12.91
CA PHE A 132 24.54 27.54 13.50
C PHE A 132 24.57 28.83 12.66
N GLN A 133 24.15 29.93 13.27
CA GLN A 133 24.26 31.27 12.69
C GLN A 133 25.09 32.15 13.62
N MET A 134 26.24 32.65 13.14
CA MET A 134 27.18 33.46 13.95
C MET A 134 27.54 32.80 15.31
N ASP A 135 27.88 31.50 15.28
CA ASP A 135 28.20 30.67 16.46
C ASP A 135 27.05 30.49 17.48
N LYS A 136 25.83 30.87 17.12
CA LYS A 136 24.62 30.60 17.92
C LYS A 136 23.75 29.57 17.24
N GLU A 137 23.23 28.65 18.05
CA GLU A 137 22.28 27.65 17.61
C GLU A 137 20.89 28.28 17.46
N VAL A 138 20.30 28.18 16.27
CA VAL A 138 18.98 28.72 15.93
C VAL A 138 18.16 27.60 15.28
N ILE A 139 16.92 27.45 15.74
CA ILE A 139 15.96 26.52 15.10
C ILE A 139 15.28 27.25 13.94
N VAL A 140 15.44 26.70 12.74
CA VAL A 140 14.84 27.24 11.52
C VAL A 140 13.96 26.18 10.86
N PRO A 141 12.97 26.55 10.04
CA PRO A 141 12.28 25.61 9.17
C PRO A 141 13.28 24.86 8.28
N ALA A 142 13.11 23.55 8.10
CA ALA A 142 14.02 22.73 7.29
C ALA A 142 14.15 23.22 5.83
N GLU A 143 13.08 23.85 5.31
CA GLU A 143 13.05 24.45 3.97
C GLU A 143 13.98 25.66 3.82
N GLN A 144 14.40 26.28 4.92
CA GLN A 144 15.28 27.46 4.92
C GLN A 144 16.76 27.10 5.04
N VAL A 145 17.08 25.82 5.26
CA VAL A 145 18.45 25.31 5.30
C VAL A 145 19.10 25.45 3.92
N ARG A 146 20.35 25.89 3.89
CA ARG A 146 21.13 26.07 2.67
C ARG A 146 22.31 25.11 2.63
N ILE A 147 22.78 24.81 1.43
CA ILE A 147 24.02 24.04 1.25
C ILE A 147 25.18 24.77 1.94
N GLY A 148 25.97 24.03 2.73
CA GLY A 148 27.06 24.55 3.53
C GLY A 148 26.67 24.99 4.95
N ASP A 149 25.37 24.97 5.30
CA ASP A 149 24.93 25.25 6.67
C ASP A 149 25.41 24.14 7.62
N LYS A 150 25.93 24.59 8.79
CA LYS A 150 26.32 23.70 9.88
C LYS A 150 25.09 23.39 10.75
N ILE A 151 24.76 22.10 10.90
CA ILE A 151 23.57 21.65 11.60
C ILE A 151 23.97 20.73 12.73
N ARG A 152 23.34 20.87 13.91
CA ARG A 152 23.47 19.95 15.04
C ARG A 152 22.25 19.05 15.08
N VAL A 153 22.48 17.73 15.25
CA VAL A 153 21.43 16.73 15.39
C VAL A 153 21.58 16.00 16.72
N LEU A 154 20.52 16.02 17.52
CA LEU A 154 20.47 15.40 18.85
C LEU A 154 19.94 13.96 18.75
N PRO A 155 20.20 13.12 19.77
CA PRO A 155 19.60 11.77 19.83
C PRO A 155 18.07 11.82 19.79
N GLY A 156 17.47 10.95 18.97
CA GLY A 156 16.03 10.90 18.73
C GLY A 156 15.52 11.85 17.66
N GLU A 157 16.35 12.76 17.14
CA GLU A 157 15.94 13.68 16.07
C GLU A 157 16.09 13.03 14.68
N THR A 158 15.18 13.38 13.79
CA THR A 158 15.26 13.02 12.37
C THR A 158 16.17 14.00 11.66
N ILE A 159 17.06 13.51 10.79
CA ILE A 159 18.02 14.32 10.04
C ILE A 159 17.27 15.13 8.98
N PRO A 160 17.38 16.48 9.00
CA PRO A 160 16.53 17.34 8.19
C PRO A 160 16.91 17.40 6.71
N VAL A 161 18.20 17.30 6.39
CA VAL A 161 18.76 17.42 5.03
C VAL A 161 19.91 16.45 4.86
N ASP A 162 20.35 16.16 3.62
CA ASP A 162 21.54 15.33 3.40
C ASP A 162 22.80 16.10 3.74
N GLY A 163 23.81 15.42 4.27
CA GLY A 163 25.06 16.08 4.66
C GLY A 163 26.21 15.13 4.99
N ILE A 164 27.30 15.74 5.46
CA ILE A 164 28.51 15.04 5.89
C ILE A 164 28.79 15.39 7.35
N ILE A 165 29.15 14.41 8.17
CA ILE A 165 29.48 14.61 9.58
C ILE A 165 30.79 15.39 9.71
N LEU A 166 30.72 16.54 10.40
CA LEU A 166 31.89 17.40 10.70
C LEU A 166 32.51 17.05 12.04
N SER A 167 31.70 16.70 13.04
CA SER A 167 32.17 16.39 14.39
C SER A 167 31.20 15.47 15.12
N GLY A 168 31.69 14.64 16.02
CA GLY A 168 30.91 13.69 16.80
C GLY A 168 30.97 12.28 16.24
N GLN A 169 30.33 11.37 16.96
CA GLN A 169 30.09 9.98 16.55
C GLN A 169 28.63 9.64 16.84
N THR A 170 28.00 8.92 15.94
CA THR A 170 26.57 8.63 16.03
C THR A 170 26.27 7.23 15.51
N SER A 171 25.18 6.67 15.99
CA SER A 171 24.54 5.49 15.40
C SER A 171 23.21 5.91 14.80
N ILE A 172 23.09 5.80 13.49
CA ILE A 172 21.94 6.29 12.72
C ILE A 172 21.07 5.12 12.30
N ASN A 173 19.79 5.17 12.66
CA ASN A 173 18.80 4.29 12.10
C ASN A 173 18.47 4.77 10.66
N GLN A 174 18.98 4.01 9.70
CA GLN A 174 18.76 4.26 8.28
C GLN A 174 17.62 3.39 7.72
N ALA A 175 16.83 2.73 8.57
CA ALA A 175 15.75 1.85 8.12
C ALA A 175 14.81 2.56 7.14
N VAL A 176 14.58 3.86 7.34
CA VAL A 176 13.83 4.73 6.43
C VAL A 176 14.45 4.78 5.03
N MET A 177 15.78 4.62 4.89
CA MET A 177 16.49 4.73 3.61
C MET A 177 17.03 3.40 3.09
N THR A 178 17.40 2.49 3.99
CA THR A 178 18.08 1.24 3.62
C THR A 178 17.26 -0.02 3.90
N GLY A 179 16.16 0.10 4.63
CA GLY A 179 15.36 -1.07 5.08
C GLY A 179 16.03 -1.90 6.17
N GLU A 180 17.29 -1.63 6.51
CA GLU A 180 17.99 -2.38 7.54
C GLU A 180 17.66 -1.80 8.93
N SER A 181 17.07 -2.63 9.78
CA SER A 181 16.69 -2.25 11.15
C SER A 181 17.90 -2.03 12.08
N LEU A 182 19.10 -2.43 11.64
CA LEU A 182 20.33 -2.25 12.38
C LEU A 182 20.86 -0.83 12.19
N PRO A 183 21.00 -0.03 13.27
CA PRO A 183 21.64 1.28 13.16
C PRO A 183 23.07 1.13 12.66
N VAL A 184 23.46 2.03 11.78
CA VAL A 184 24.81 2.09 11.22
C VAL A 184 25.61 3.14 12.00
N ASP A 185 26.76 2.72 12.52
CA ASP A 185 27.68 3.66 13.17
C ASP A 185 28.31 4.57 12.12
N LYS A 186 28.26 5.88 12.39
CA LYS A 186 28.76 6.94 11.50
C LYS A 186 29.76 7.82 12.26
N THR A 187 30.82 8.23 11.57
CA THR A 187 31.93 9.01 12.09
C THR A 187 32.18 10.25 11.23
N VAL A 188 33.11 11.11 11.64
CA VAL A 188 33.49 12.30 10.88
C VAL A 188 33.91 11.93 9.46
N GLY A 189 33.33 12.61 8.48
CA GLY A 189 33.54 12.40 7.05
C GLY A 189 32.53 11.47 6.39
N ASP A 190 31.67 10.78 7.16
CA ASP A 190 30.63 9.92 6.59
C ASP A 190 29.44 10.72 6.08
N GLU A 191 28.86 10.28 4.96
CA GLU A 191 27.62 10.82 4.42
C GLU A 191 26.41 10.32 5.22
N ILE A 192 25.44 11.21 5.41
CA ILE A 192 24.17 10.94 6.06
C ILE A 192 23.02 11.48 5.22
N SER A 193 21.90 10.77 5.25
CA SER A 193 20.72 11.08 4.44
C SER A 193 19.58 11.66 5.28
N SER A 194 18.86 12.61 4.69
CA SER A 194 17.64 13.18 5.27
C SER A 194 16.56 12.10 5.48
N GLY A 195 15.75 12.30 6.53
CA GLY A 195 14.71 11.33 6.90
C GLY A 195 15.18 10.17 7.78
N THR A 196 16.49 9.96 7.94
CA THR A 196 17.05 8.98 8.88
C THR A 196 17.06 9.51 10.32
N VAL A 197 17.04 8.62 11.32
CA VAL A 197 16.93 9.01 12.73
C VAL A 197 18.24 8.79 13.47
N ASN A 198 18.74 9.84 14.13
CA ASN A 198 19.86 9.74 15.03
C ASN A 198 19.44 8.98 16.31
N GLN A 199 19.96 7.78 16.53
CA GLN A 199 19.62 6.98 17.71
C GLN A 199 20.55 7.25 18.89
N PHE A 200 21.82 7.54 18.63
CA PHE A 200 22.83 7.64 19.68
C PHE A 200 23.87 8.70 19.36
N GLY A 201 24.28 9.46 20.39
CA GLY A 201 25.29 10.51 20.25
C GLY A 201 24.72 11.81 19.67
N THR A 202 25.46 12.89 19.87
CA THR A 202 25.19 14.19 19.23
C THR A 202 26.27 14.46 18.21
N PHE A 203 25.90 14.89 17.02
CA PHE A 203 26.86 15.19 15.97
C PHE A 203 26.53 16.51 15.27
N GLU A 204 27.53 17.06 14.60
CA GLU A 204 27.40 18.22 13.74
C GLU A 204 27.67 17.80 12.30
N MET A 205 26.90 18.31 11.38
CA MET A 205 26.97 18.01 9.95
C MET A 205 26.98 19.27 9.11
N GLU A 206 27.53 19.20 7.93
CA GLU A 206 27.39 20.21 6.88
C GLU A 206 26.37 19.75 5.86
N ALA A 207 25.40 20.61 5.54
CA ALA A 207 24.37 20.34 4.56
C ALA A 207 24.96 20.27 3.14
N THR A 208 24.74 19.14 2.43
CA THR A 208 25.22 18.94 1.05
C THR A 208 24.11 18.98 0.02
N ARG A 209 22.89 18.52 0.37
CA ARG A 209 21.70 18.57 -0.49
C ARG A 209 20.50 18.97 0.35
N VAL A 210 19.73 19.93 -0.15
CA VAL A 210 18.63 20.57 0.58
C VAL A 210 17.37 20.65 -0.28
N GLY A 211 16.20 20.86 0.35
CA GLY A 211 14.93 21.04 -0.35
C GLY A 211 14.60 19.85 -1.24
N GLU A 212 14.23 20.12 -2.49
CA GLU A 212 13.79 19.12 -3.47
C GLU A 212 14.86 18.09 -3.88
N ASP A 213 16.14 18.41 -3.68
CA ASP A 213 17.27 17.54 -4.00
C ASP A 213 17.69 16.63 -2.83
N SER A 214 17.07 16.77 -1.65
CA SER A 214 17.33 15.89 -0.51
C SER A 214 16.81 14.48 -0.79
N SER A 215 17.43 13.47 -0.17
CA SER A 215 17.13 12.06 -0.40
C SER A 215 15.66 11.74 -0.14
N ILE A 216 15.08 12.28 0.95
CA ILE A 216 13.67 12.09 1.28
C ILE A 216 12.73 12.72 0.22
N GLN A 217 13.05 13.94 -0.25
CA GLN A 217 12.21 14.62 -1.26
C GLN A 217 12.30 13.99 -2.65
N ARG A 218 13.47 13.51 -3.04
CA ARG A 218 13.60 12.71 -4.28
C ARG A 218 12.77 11.45 -4.22
N MET A 219 12.72 10.78 -3.07
CA MET A 219 11.89 9.58 -2.88
C MET A 219 10.40 9.92 -2.96
N ILE A 220 9.95 11.01 -2.31
CA ILE A 220 8.58 11.50 -2.41
C ILE A 220 8.19 11.79 -3.87
N LYS A 221 9.08 12.44 -4.64
CA LYS A 221 8.87 12.71 -6.07
C LYS A 221 8.76 11.43 -6.91
N LEU A 222 9.59 10.41 -6.64
CA LEU A 222 9.51 9.12 -7.32
C LEU A 222 8.17 8.43 -7.04
N VAL A 223 7.67 8.51 -5.81
CA VAL A 223 6.34 7.99 -5.45
C VAL A 223 5.23 8.76 -6.16
N GLN A 224 5.31 10.10 -6.23
CA GLN A 224 4.31 10.94 -6.90
C GLN A 224 4.30 10.76 -8.42
N SER A 225 5.46 10.61 -9.05
CA SER A 225 5.57 10.48 -10.51
C SER A 225 5.05 9.14 -11.06
N ALA A 226 4.96 8.10 -10.21
CA ALA A 226 4.45 6.81 -10.61
C ALA A 226 2.91 6.69 -10.55
N ASP A 227 2.21 7.73 -10.08
CA ASP A 227 0.74 7.77 -9.95
C ASP A 227 -0.01 7.94 -11.30
N ALA A 228 0.71 7.94 -12.44
CA ALA A 228 0.14 8.17 -13.78
C ALA A 228 -0.50 6.92 -14.43
N GLY A 229 -0.62 5.81 -13.73
CA GLY A 229 -1.20 4.57 -14.25
C GLY A 229 -2.68 4.42 -13.94
N LYS A 230 -3.57 4.97 -14.77
CA LYS A 230 -5.02 4.72 -14.66
C LYS A 230 -5.35 3.25 -14.89
N ALA A 231 -6.25 2.71 -14.05
CA ALA A 231 -6.75 1.34 -14.12
C ALA A 231 -7.27 0.96 -15.52
N LYS A 232 -6.84 -0.18 -16.04
CA LYS A 232 -7.20 -0.65 -17.40
C LYS A 232 -8.69 -0.95 -17.55
N ILE A 233 -9.38 -1.38 -16.49
CA ILE A 233 -10.82 -1.74 -16.53
C ILE A 233 -11.70 -0.53 -16.68
N VAL A 234 -11.40 0.61 -16.03
CA VAL A 234 -12.15 1.85 -16.24
C VAL A 234 -12.15 2.21 -17.73
N GLY A 235 -11.02 2.12 -18.41
CA GLY A 235 -10.93 2.37 -19.85
C GLY A 235 -11.65 1.34 -20.75
N ILE A 236 -11.95 0.13 -20.27
CA ILE A 236 -12.77 -0.85 -21.00
C ILE A 236 -14.24 -0.54 -20.82
N ALA A 237 -14.68 -0.27 -19.60
CA ALA A 237 -16.07 0.12 -19.30
C ALA A 237 -16.46 1.40 -20.05
N ASP A 238 -15.59 2.42 -20.11
CA ASP A 238 -15.81 3.66 -20.84
C ASP A 238 -15.94 3.44 -22.35
N ARG A 239 -15.12 2.57 -22.95
CA ARG A 239 -15.24 2.23 -24.38
C ARG A 239 -16.54 1.51 -24.70
N TRP A 240 -16.97 0.59 -23.84
CA TRP A 240 -18.26 -0.07 -24.00
C TRP A 240 -19.42 0.88 -23.78
N ALA A 241 -19.31 1.83 -22.84
CA ALA A 241 -20.32 2.87 -22.61
C ALA A 241 -20.58 3.70 -23.87
N THR A 242 -19.56 4.10 -24.62
CA THR A 242 -19.72 4.85 -25.87
C THR A 242 -20.49 4.03 -26.93
N TRP A 243 -20.17 2.74 -27.11
CA TRP A 243 -20.92 1.88 -28.03
C TRP A 243 -22.36 1.68 -27.59
N ILE A 244 -22.60 1.56 -26.30
CA ILE A 244 -23.93 1.46 -25.69
C ILE A 244 -24.77 2.69 -26.05
N VAL A 245 -24.22 3.90 -25.93
CA VAL A 245 -24.89 5.15 -26.30
C VAL A 245 -25.29 5.15 -27.78
N ILE A 246 -24.38 4.79 -28.68
CA ILE A 246 -24.66 4.75 -30.12
C ILE A 246 -25.76 3.76 -30.45
N ILE A 247 -25.72 2.56 -29.85
CA ILE A 247 -26.75 1.52 -30.04
C ILE A 247 -28.12 2.00 -29.53
N ALA A 248 -28.16 2.60 -28.33
CA ALA A 248 -29.39 3.11 -27.72
C ALA A 248 -30.05 4.17 -28.57
N LEU A 249 -29.28 5.19 -28.97
CA LEU A 249 -29.78 6.29 -29.80
C LEU A 249 -30.27 5.79 -31.17
N SER A 250 -29.52 4.89 -31.79
CA SER A 250 -29.90 4.26 -33.06
C SER A 250 -31.19 3.46 -32.94
N ALA A 251 -31.28 2.60 -31.89
CA ALA A 251 -32.47 1.77 -31.65
C ALA A 251 -33.72 2.64 -31.35
N ALA A 252 -33.55 3.68 -30.52
CA ALA A 252 -34.64 4.62 -30.20
C ALA A 252 -35.15 5.37 -31.46
N LEU A 253 -34.23 5.90 -32.27
CA LEU A 253 -34.55 6.61 -33.50
C LEU A 253 -35.25 5.68 -34.52
N ILE A 254 -34.70 4.51 -34.78
CA ILE A 254 -35.27 3.51 -35.72
C ILE A 254 -36.65 3.07 -35.25
N THR A 255 -36.82 2.78 -33.95
CA THR A 255 -38.10 2.39 -33.39
C THR A 255 -39.14 3.48 -33.55
N TRP A 256 -38.78 4.74 -33.29
CA TRP A 256 -39.68 5.88 -33.50
C TRP A 256 -40.08 6.03 -34.95
N LEU A 257 -39.15 5.99 -35.90
CA LEU A 257 -39.39 6.12 -37.32
C LEU A 257 -40.33 5.00 -37.86
N ILE A 258 -40.15 3.76 -37.37
CA ILE A 258 -40.95 2.60 -37.82
C ILE A 258 -42.34 2.60 -37.18
N THR A 259 -42.44 2.89 -35.86
CA THR A 259 -43.67 2.74 -35.09
C THR A 259 -44.49 4.05 -35.00
N GLY A 260 -43.88 5.19 -35.23
CA GLY A 260 -44.47 6.54 -34.99
C GLY A 260 -44.73 6.83 -33.51
N GLN A 261 -44.35 5.94 -32.58
CA GLN A 261 -44.64 6.06 -31.14
C GLN A 261 -43.42 6.55 -30.40
N ILE A 262 -43.37 7.83 -30.07
CA ILE A 262 -42.24 8.46 -29.34
C ILE A 262 -42.03 7.84 -27.97
N ILE A 263 -43.09 7.36 -27.30
CA ILE A 263 -43.04 6.75 -25.99
C ILE A 263 -42.13 5.49 -25.98
N ARG A 264 -42.13 4.71 -27.07
CA ARG A 264 -41.24 3.55 -27.20
C ARG A 264 -39.79 3.97 -27.31
N ALA A 265 -39.50 5.02 -28.06
CA ALA A 265 -38.13 5.54 -28.16
C ALA A 265 -37.63 6.05 -26.81
N VAL A 266 -38.45 6.79 -26.06
CA VAL A 266 -38.11 7.25 -24.71
C VAL A 266 -37.92 6.08 -23.76
N THR A 267 -38.78 5.04 -23.82
CA THR A 267 -38.61 3.81 -23.02
C THR A 267 -37.26 3.18 -23.29
N ILE A 268 -36.84 3.10 -24.57
CA ILE A 268 -35.52 2.58 -24.93
C ILE A 268 -34.39 3.38 -24.28
N LEU A 269 -34.45 4.73 -24.34
CA LEU A 269 -33.43 5.59 -23.75
C LEU A 269 -33.34 5.45 -22.23
N VAL A 270 -34.49 5.36 -21.55
CA VAL A 270 -34.57 5.17 -20.09
C VAL A 270 -34.00 3.81 -19.66
N VAL A 271 -34.41 2.73 -20.35
CA VAL A 271 -34.02 1.36 -20.00
C VAL A 271 -32.55 1.08 -20.33
N PHE A 272 -32.02 1.71 -21.37
CA PHE A 272 -30.63 1.50 -21.79
C PHE A 272 -29.61 2.36 -21.04
N CYS A 273 -30.01 2.98 -19.93
CA CYS A 273 -29.07 3.61 -19.02
C CYS A 273 -28.00 2.55 -18.59
N PRO A 274 -26.71 2.83 -18.69
CA PRO A 274 -25.68 1.90 -18.26
C PRO A 274 -25.47 1.88 -16.73
N CYS A 275 -26.45 2.36 -15.94
CA CYS A 275 -26.33 2.59 -14.51
C CYS A 275 -25.86 1.37 -13.71
N ALA A 276 -26.46 0.18 -13.97
CA ALA A 276 -26.05 -1.05 -13.32
C ALA A 276 -24.62 -1.51 -13.73
N LEU A 277 -24.21 -1.18 -14.97
CA LEU A 277 -22.86 -1.46 -15.46
C LEU A 277 -21.84 -0.55 -14.77
N VAL A 278 -22.14 0.73 -14.63
CA VAL A 278 -21.30 1.73 -13.94
C VAL A 278 -21.14 1.38 -12.46
N LEU A 279 -22.21 0.89 -11.80
CA LEU A 279 -22.18 0.48 -10.39
C LEU A 279 -21.47 -0.85 -10.14
N ALA A 280 -21.36 -1.75 -11.13
CA ALA A 280 -20.83 -3.10 -10.96
C ALA A 280 -19.38 -3.13 -10.45
N THR A 281 -18.53 -2.24 -10.95
CA THR A 281 -17.10 -2.18 -10.60
C THR A 281 -16.87 -1.51 -9.24
N PRO A 282 -17.31 -0.27 -8.97
CA PRO A 282 -17.00 0.41 -7.71
C PRO A 282 -17.61 -0.30 -6.50
N THR A 283 -18.82 -0.85 -6.60
CA THR A 283 -19.45 -1.56 -5.48
C THR A 283 -18.71 -2.84 -5.11
N ALA A 284 -18.24 -3.62 -6.09
CA ALA A 284 -17.46 -4.82 -5.84
C ALA A 284 -16.08 -4.50 -5.25
N ILE A 285 -15.40 -3.47 -5.77
CA ILE A 285 -14.12 -2.99 -5.23
C ILE A 285 -14.29 -2.53 -3.78
N MET A 286 -15.30 -1.72 -3.48
CA MET A 286 -15.54 -1.25 -2.10
C MET A 286 -15.82 -2.40 -1.14
N ALA A 287 -16.60 -3.39 -1.55
CA ALA A 287 -16.87 -4.58 -0.75
C ALA A 287 -15.60 -5.42 -0.54
N ALA A 288 -14.78 -5.60 -1.57
CA ALA A 288 -13.51 -6.31 -1.45
C ALA A 288 -12.51 -5.56 -0.55
N ILE A 289 -12.39 -4.23 -0.67
CA ILE A 289 -11.57 -3.40 0.24
C ILE A 289 -12.05 -3.58 1.68
N GLY A 290 -13.38 -3.53 1.92
CA GLY A 290 -13.95 -3.72 3.25
C GLY A 290 -13.67 -5.11 3.84
N ASN A 291 -13.58 -6.16 3.01
CA ASN A 291 -13.15 -7.49 3.43
C ASN A 291 -11.63 -7.52 3.70
N ALA A 292 -10.80 -7.05 2.76
CA ALA A 292 -9.36 -7.00 2.91
C ALA A 292 -8.93 -6.26 4.20
N THR A 293 -9.61 -5.15 4.53
CA THR A 293 -9.35 -4.41 5.78
C THR A 293 -9.59 -5.24 7.04
N LYS A 294 -10.58 -6.14 7.04
CA LYS A 294 -10.84 -7.06 8.17
C LYS A 294 -9.74 -8.11 8.34
N HIS A 295 -8.98 -8.36 7.29
CA HIS A 295 -7.84 -9.28 7.25
C HIS A 295 -6.49 -8.56 7.34
N GLY A 296 -6.47 -7.33 7.90
CA GLY A 296 -5.24 -6.57 8.14
C GLY A 296 -4.66 -5.84 6.93
N PHE A 297 -5.35 -5.81 5.77
CA PHE A 297 -4.86 -5.13 4.58
C PHE A 297 -5.46 -3.73 4.44
N LEU A 298 -4.61 -2.73 4.36
CA LEU A 298 -4.97 -1.37 3.99
C LEU A 298 -4.75 -1.18 2.48
N VAL A 299 -5.81 -1.24 1.70
CA VAL A 299 -5.76 -1.00 0.25
C VAL A 299 -5.80 0.51 0.01
N ARG A 300 -4.77 1.05 -0.61
CA ARG A 300 -4.60 2.49 -0.86
C ARG A 300 -5.18 2.93 -2.20
N GLN A 301 -5.11 2.05 -3.21
CA GLN A 301 -5.64 2.31 -4.55
C GLN A 301 -6.70 1.26 -4.90
N GLY A 302 -7.85 1.71 -5.39
CA GLY A 302 -8.96 0.79 -5.69
C GLY A 302 -8.66 -0.22 -6.80
N ASP A 303 -7.79 0.15 -7.75
CA ASP A 303 -7.34 -0.72 -8.85
C ASP A 303 -6.26 -1.73 -8.45
N ALA A 304 -5.66 -1.59 -7.27
CA ALA A 304 -4.64 -2.53 -6.79
C ALA A 304 -5.15 -3.96 -6.69
N LEU A 305 -6.39 -4.16 -6.20
CA LEU A 305 -7.00 -5.49 -6.13
C LEU A 305 -7.26 -6.07 -7.53
N GLU A 306 -7.62 -5.24 -8.50
CA GLU A 306 -7.77 -5.65 -9.89
C GLU A 306 -6.45 -6.12 -10.50
N ARG A 307 -5.38 -5.32 -10.30
CA ARG A 307 -4.03 -5.67 -10.77
C ARG A 307 -3.54 -6.94 -10.06
N LEU A 308 -3.80 -7.09 -8.76
CA LEU A 308 -3.46 -8.25 -7.96
C LEU A 308 -4.16 -9.53 -8.45
N ALA A 309 -5.42 -9.44 -8.85
CA ALA A 309 -6.16 -10.57 -9.42
C ALA A 309 -5.50 -11.15 -10.68
N ASN A 310 -4.80 -10.32 -11.46
CA ASN A 310 -4.11 -10.69 -12.69
C ASN A 310 -2.65 -11.10 -12.47
N THR A 311 -2.12 -10.95 -11.26
CA THR A 311 -0.73 -11.28 -10.92
C THR A 311 -0.45 -12.76 -11.12
N LYS A 312 0.72 -13.06 -11.70
CA LYS A 312 1.23 -14.43 -11.92
C LYS A 312 2.49 -14.73 -11.13
N VAL A 313 3.24 -13.70 -10.76
CA VAL A 313 4.48 -13.80 -10.02
C VAL A 313 4.36 -12.95 -8.76
N ILE A 314 4.71 -13.50 -7.61
CA ILE A 314 4.90 -12.73 -6.39
C ILE A 314 6.37 -12.80 -6.01
N ALA A 315 7.04 -11.65 -6.06
CA ALA A 315 8.41 -11.48 -5.64
C ALA A 315 8.44 -11.05 -4.17
N PHE A 316 9.15 -11.82 -3.35
CA PHE A 316 9.31 -11.58 -1.93
C PHE A 316 10.71 -11.05 -1.64
N ASP A 317 10.80 -9.96 -0.87
CA ASP A 317 12.02 -9.72 -0.12
C ASP A 317 12.16 -10.76 1.01
N LYS A 318 13.40 -10.99 1.47
CA LYS A 318 13.65 -11.92 2.56
C LYS A 318 13.33 -11.29 3.92
N THR A 319 14.09 -10.24 4.24
CA THR A 319 14.19 -9.65 5.58
C THR A 319 12.91 -8.92 5.96
N GLY A 320 12.38 -9.15 7.17
CA GLY A 320 11.14 -8.50 7.61
C GLY A 320 9.86 -8.96 6.89
N THR A 321 9.98 -9.66 5.75
CA THR A 321 8.88 -10.19 4.95
C THR A 321 8.68 -11.69 5.18
N LEU A 322 9.55 -12.54 4.65
CA LEU A 322 9.52 -13.99 4.90
C LEU A 322 10.12 -14.37 6.25
N THR A 323 10.94 -13.49 6.83
CA THR A 323 11.54 -13.59 8.15
C THR A 323 10.93 -12.54 9.09
N TYR A 324 11.23 -12.64 10.39
CA TYR A 324 10.72 -11.69 11.38
C TYR A 324 11.43 -10.31 11.34
N GLY A 325 12.55 -10.16 10.61
CA GLY A 325 13.36 -8.95 10.59
C GLY A 325 14.09 -8.65 11.92
N THR A 326 13.98 -9.54 12.87
CA THR A 326 14.61 -9.43 14.19
C THR A 326 15.52 -10.60 14.44
N PRO A 327 16.86 -10.37 14.63
CA PRO A 327 17.81 -11.44 14.92
C PRO A 327 17.42 -12.18 16.20
N ARG A 328 17.68 -13.49 16.23
CA ARG A 328 17.52 -14.34 17.43
C ARG A 328 18.78 -15.17 17.64
N VAL A 329 19.11 -15.46 18.90
CA VAL A 329 20.17 -16.39 19.24
C VAL A 329 19.69 -17.81 18.89
N ILE A 330 20.37 -18.44 17.93
CA ILE A 330 20.05 -19.80 17.47
C ILE A 330 21.01 -20.84 18.03
N ALA A 331 22.24 -20.42 18.40
CA ALA A 331 23.20 -21.28 19.06
C ALA A 331 24.10 -20.47 19.98
N VAL A 332 24.50 -21.10 21.07
CA VAL A 332 25.55 -20.65 21.98
C VAL A 332 26.51 -21.81 22.15
N GLN A 333 27.80 -21.58 21.97
CA GLN A 333 28.81 -22.63 22.09
C GLN A 333 29.98 -22.14 22.91
N SER A 334 30.23 -22.83 24.04
CA SER A 334 31.45 -22.69 24.82
C SER A 334 32.52 -23.63 24.26
N VAL A 335 33.74 -23.14 24.15
CA VAL A 335 34.92 -23.94 23.71
C VAL A 335 35.92 -24.19 24.83
N THR A 336 35.59 -23.78 26.06
CA THR A 336 36.44 -23.97 27.24
C THR A 336 35.77 -24.93 28.20
N ASP A 337 36.57 -25.78 28.86
CA ASP A 337 36.09 -26.69 29.92
C ASP A 337 35.73 -25.95 31.23
N VAL A 338 36.08 -24.66 31.32
CA VAL A 338 35.90 -23.82 32.53
C VAL A 338 34.51 -23.17 32.59
N LEU A 339 33.87 -22.95 31.45
CA LEU A 339 32.56 -22.28 31.35
C LEU A 339 31.57 -23.19 30.63
N THR A 340 30.43 -23.39 31.25
CA THR A 340 29.30 -24.04 30.57
C THR A 340 28.70 -23.10 29.52
N THR A 341 28.01 -23.65 28.52
CA THR A 341 27.26 -22.87 27.51
C THR A 341 26.30 -21.90 28.18
N LYS A 342 25.68 -22.29 29.30
CA LYS A 342 24.72 -21.43 30.02
C LYS A 342 25.41 -20.25 30.70
N GLU A 343 26.56 -20.48 31.33
CA GLU A 343 27.36 -19.42 31.97
C GLU A 343 27.91 -18.44 30.92
N LEU A 344 28.40 -18.96 29.78
CA LEU A 344 28.82 -18.10 28.66
C LEU A 344 27.69 -17.23 28.17
N TYR A 345 26.48 -17.80 27.99
CA TYR A 345 25.32 -17.05 27.56
C TYR A 345 24.92 -15.99 28.57
N GLN A 346 24.91 -16.32 29.86
CA GLN A 346 24.60 -15.38 30.95
C GLN A 346 25.60 -14.21 30.97
N MET A 347 26.90 -14.47 30.85
CA MET A 347 27.94 -13.44 30.81
C MET A 347 27.73 -12.48 29.61
N VAL A 348 27.49 -13.02 28.41
CA VAL A 348 27.27 -12.20 27.24
C VAL A 348 25.97 -11.41 27.34
N ALA A 349 24.88 -12.02 27.79
CA ALA A 349 23.61 -11.37 27.98
C ALA A 349 23.69 -10.23 29.02
N SER A 350 24.47 -10.46 30.10
CA SER A 350 24.72 -9.44 31.14
C SER A 350 25.56 -8.28 30.60
N ALA A 351 26.61 -8.57 29.82
CA ALA A 351 27.38 -7.54 29.14
C ALA A 351 26.54 -6.71 28.17
N GLU A 352 25.69 -7.35 27.39
CA GLU A 352 24.84 -6.70 26.37
C GLU A 352 23.61 -6.00 26.97
N GLN A 353 23.33 -6.16 28.27
CA GLN A 353 22.16 -5.55 28.93
C GLN A 353 22.17 -4.01 28.81
N PHE A 354 23.34 -3.40 28.73
CA PHE A 354 23.53 -1.97 28.60
C PHE A 354 23.78 -1.53 27.15
N SER A 355 23.75 -2.47 26.20
CA SER A 355 23.98 -2.21 24.79
C SER A 355 22.69 -1.74 24.11
N GLU A 356 22.76 -0.63 23.40
CA GLU A 356 21.68 -0.17 22.54
C GLU A 356 21.69 -0.83 21.15
N HIS A 357 22.74 -1.63 20.86
CA HIS A 357 22.88 -2.30 19.58
C HIS A 357 21.79 -3.38 19.39
N PRO A 358 21.13 -3.51 18.22
CA PRO A 358 20.06 -4.49 18.00
C PRO A 358 20.46 -5.94 18.25
N LEU A 359 21.71 -6.35 17.94
CA LEU A 359 22.19 -7.69 18.26
C LEU A 359 22.29 -7.90 19.78
N GLY A 360 22.74 -6.90 20.53
CA GLY A 360 22.76 -6.92 21.99
C GLY A 360 21.34 -7.03 22.56
N LYS A 361 20.42 -6.18 22.09
CA LYS A 361 18.99 -6.25 22.46
C LYS A 361 18.39 -7.62 22.16
N ALA A 362 18.74 -8.23 21.02
CA ALA A 362 18.29 -9.56 20.63
C ALA A 362 18.81 -10.64 21.59
N ILE A 363 20.10 -10.59 21.97
CA ILE A 363 20.71 -11.49 22.95
C ILE A 363 19.97 -11.38 24.29
N VAL A 364 19.81 -10.17 24.81
CA VAL A 364 19.12 -9.90 26.08
C VAL A 364 17.67 -10.38 26.05
N HIS A 365 16.95 -10.11 24.94
CA HIS A 365 15.57 -10.55 24.78
C HIS A 365 15.43 -12.07 24.77
N CYS A 366 16.33 -12.77 24.06
CA CYS A 366 16.34 -14.23 24.04
C CYS A 366 16.69 -14.80 25.41
N PHE A 367 17.70 -14.24 26.11
CA PHE A 367 18.12 -14.70 27.43
C PHE A 367 17.03 -14.52 28.50
N LYS A 368 16.28 -13.40 28.50
CA LYS A 368 15.14 -13.20 29.41
C LYS A 368 14.08 -14.31 29.33
N LYS A 369 13.94 -14.97 28.19
CA LYS A 369 13.00 -16.08 28.01
C LYS A 369 13.44 -17.37 28.73
N GLU A 370 14.72 -17.50 29.02
CA GLU A 370 15.26 -18.65 29.77
C GLU A 370 15.01 -18.56 31.28
N LYS A 371 14.41 -17.44 31.75
CA LYS A 371 14.11 -17.20 33.19
C LYS A 371 15.34 -17.34 34.09
N THR A 372 16.50 -16.95 33.60
CA THR A 372 17.77 -16.92 34.33
C THR A 372 18.11 -15.47 34.68
N ASP A 373 18.60 -15.20 35.88
CA ASP A 373 18.99 -13.86 36.29
C ASP A 373 20.28 -13.43 35.61
N PHE A 374 20.40 -12.12 35.37
CA PHE A 374 21.65 -11.53 34.87
C PHE A 374 22.70 -11.51 35.98
N ALA A 375 23.96 -11.65 35.59
CA ALA A 375 25.09 -11.46 36.50
C ALA A 375 25.32 -9.95 36.73
N GLU A 376 25.91 -9.60 37.86
CA GLU A 376 26.23 -8.20 38.21
C GLU A 376 27.38 -7.71 37.32
N VAL A 377 27.25 -6.53 36.78
CA VAL A 377 28.20 -5.88 35.87
C VAL A 377 28.84 -4.69 36.58
N ASP A 378 30.10 -4.78 36.90
CA ASP A 378 30.84 -3.74 37.59
C ASP A 378 31.28 -2.60 36.67
N HIS A 379 31.63 -2.90 35.44
CA HIS A 379 32.06 -1.94 34.44
C HIS A 379 31.57 -2.32 33.06
N PHE A 380 31.11 -1.34 32.27
CA PHE A 380 30.63 -1.54 30.91
C PHE A 380 31.22 -0.46 29.99
N GLN A 381 31.69 -0.90 28.83
CA GLN A 381 32.14 -0.02 27.75
C GLN A 381 31.68 -0.54 26.40
N MET A 382 30.94 0.26 25.67
CA MET A 382 30.65 0.01 24.26
C MET A 382 31.83 0.47 23.40
N ILE A 383 32.25 -0.37 22.47
CA ILE A 383 33.31 -0.06 21.52
C ILE A 383 32.65 0.03 20.14
N PRO A 384 32.42 1.26 19.63
CA PRO A 384 31.68 1.50 18.39
C PRO A 384 32.22 0.66 17.22
N GLY A 385 31.30 0.03 16.46
CA GLY A 385 31.61 -0.81 15.32
C GLY A 385 32.32 -2.14 15.64
N ARG A 386 32.54 -2.48 16.93
CA ARG A 386 33.29 -3.69 17.31
C ARG A 386 32.56 -4.58 18.30
N GLY A 387 31.86 -4.03 19.28
CA GLY A 387 31.17 -4.80 20.31
C GLY A 387 31.24 -4.16 21.70
N VAL A 388 31.18 -4.99 22.75
CA VAL A 388 31.16 -4.54 24.14
C VAL A 388 32.29 -5.16 24.95
N CYS A 389 32.75 -4.44 25.97
CA CYS A 389 33.66 -4.88 27.02
C CYS A 389 32.97 -4.68 28.36
N ALA A 390 32.94 -5.69 29.22
CA ALA A 390 32.35 -5.59 30.54
C ALA A 390 33.15 -6.37 31.57
N ASP A 391 33.18 -5.87 32.80
CA ASP A 391 33.73 -6.62 33.96
C ASP A 391 32.54 -7.25 34.70
N ILE A 392 32.51 -8.58 34.75
CA ILE A 392 31.41 -9.38 35.31
C ILE A 392 31.99 -10.36 36.32
N GLU A 393 31.58 -10.24 37.58
CA GLU A 393 32.09 -11.09 38.67
C GLU A 393 33.62 -11.16 38.72
N GLY A 394 34.30 -10.00 38.47
CA GLY A 394 35.75 -9.89 38.46
C GLY A 394 36.45 -10.48 37.23
N LYS A 395 35.70 -10.91 36.20
CA LYS A 395 36.22 -11.40 34.92
C LYS A 395 35.96 -10.38 33.82
N LYS A 396 36.95 -10.18 32.96
CA LYS A 396 36.81 -9.29 31.79
C LYS A 396 36.17 -10.03 30.62
N VAL A 397 35.00 -9.63 30.24
CA VAL A 397 34.22 -10.23 29.14
C VAL A 397 34.25 -9.29 27.94
N LEU A 398 34.64 -9.82 26.78
CA LEU A 398 34.51 -9.14 25.48
C LEU A 398 33.51 -9.90 24.64
N ALA A 399 32.54 -9.19 24.04
CA ALA A 399 31.59 -9.78 23.10
C ALA A 399 31.48 -8.86 21.87
N GLY A 400 31.73 -9.40 20.66
CA GLY A 400 31.72 -8.61 19.45
C GLY A 400 32.28 -9.30 18.22
N ASN A 401 32.75 -8.50 17.26
CA ASN A 401 33.32 -8.98 15.99
C ASN A 401 34.80 -9.45 16.16
N PRO A 402 35.40 -10.08 15.13
CA PRO A 402 36.80 -10.53 15.18
C PRO A 402 37.80 -9.40 15.43
N GLU A 403 37.50 -8.17 14.95
CA GLU A 403 38.35 -7.00 15.11
C GLU A 403 38.44 -6.54 16.58
N LEU A 404 37.35 -6.74 17.35
CA LEU A 404 37.39 -6.52 18.80
C LEU A 404 38.39 -7.43 19.47
N LEU A 405 38.26 -8.75 19.25
CA LEU A 405 39.13 -9.75 19.89
C LEU A 405 40.58 -9.56 19.49
N LYS A 406 40.84 -9.29 18.22
CA LYS A 406 42.18 -8.98 17.70
C LYS A 406 42.81 -7.75 18.36
N ALA A 407 42.02 -6.69 18.61
CA ALA A 407 42.51 -5.50 19.30
C ALA A 407 42.98 -5.79 20.72
N TYR A 408 42.37 -6.78 21.39
CA TYR A 408 42.75 -7.25 22.71
C TYR A 408 43.73 -8.46 22.67
N ARG A 409 44.28 -8.79 21.47
CA ARG A 409 45.25 -9.87 21.24
C ARG A 409 44.73 -11.26 21.61
N VAL A 410 43.42 -11.48 21.42
CA VAL A 410 42.81 -12.81 21.61
C VAL A 410 42.82 -13.55 20.27
N GLU A 411 43.40 -14.74 20.25
CA GLU A 411 43.40 -15.61 19.07
C GLU A 411 42.08 -16.36 18.96
N ILE A 412 41.45 -16.33 17.77
CA ILE A 412 40.22 -17.02 17.47
C ILE A 412 40.56 -18.35 16.79
N PRO A 413 40.25 -19.51 17.41
CA PRO A 413 40.53 -20.82 16.79
C PRO A 413 39.58 -21.06 15.60
N ALA A 414 40.07 -21.81 14.62
CA ALA A 414 39.25 -22.23 13.49
C ALA A 414 38.34 -23.39 13.91
N LEU A 415 37.09 -23.13 14.19
CA LEU A 415 36.08 -24.13 14.57
C LEU A 415 35.19 -24.44 13.35
N GLU A 416 35.00 -25.75 13.06
CA GLU A 416 34.14 -26.17 11.94
C GLU A 416 32.67 -25.80 12.18
N ASP A 417 32.16 -26.01 13.39
CA ASP A 417 30.78 -25.62 13.75
C ASP A 417 30.51 -24.14 13.51
N MET A 418 31.45 -23.27 13.85
CA MET A 418 31.33 -21.82 13.60
C MET A 418 31.27 -21.49 12.10
N LYS A 419 32.07 -22.20 11.27
CA LYS A 419 32.05 -22.04 9.82
C LYS A 419 30.70 -22.46 9.23
N ASP A 420 30.09 -23.50 9.80
CA ASP A 420 28.76 -23.96 9.34
C ASP A 420 27.67 -22.93 9.63
N TYR A 421 27.69 -22.27 10.79
CA TYR A 421 26.78 -21.15 11.08
C TYR A 421 27.02 -19.97 10.15
N ILE A 422 28.29 -19.64 9.86
CA ILE A 422 28.63 -18.57 8.88
C ILE A 422 28.09 -18.93 7.49
N ARG A 423 28.26 -20.20 7.05
CA ARG A 423 27.70 -20.67 5.76
C ARG A 423 26.18 -20.59 5.71
N GLN A 424 25.49 -20.75 6.85
CA GLN A 424 24.04 -20.60 6.99
C GLN A 424 23.59 -19.13 7.07
N GLY A 425 24.52 -18.16 7.02
CA GLY A 425 24.22 -16.73 7.05
C GLY A 425 23.99 -16.17 8.45
N CYS A 426 24.48 -16.85 9.48
CA CYS A 426 24.39 -16.36 10.84
C CYS A 426 25.43 -15.27 11.13
N THR A 427 25.03 -14.28 11.89
CA THR A 427 25.97 -13.32 12.49
C THR A 427 26.59 -13.95 13.73
N ILE A 428 27.91 -13.99 13.77
CA ILE A 428 28.66 -14.58 14.90
C ILE A 428 29.12 -13.46 15.83
N ILE A 429 28.77 -13.58 17.10
CA ILE A 429 29.33 -12.77 18.19
C ILE A 429 30.40 -13.62 18.86
N TYR A 430 31.64 -13.19 18.73
CA TYR A 430 32.80 -13.83 19.32
C TYR A 430 32.95 -13.38 20.77
N VAL A 431 33.27 -14.35 21.67
CA VAL A 431 33.31 -14.08 23.09
C VAL A 431 34.68 -14.45 23.65
N SER A 432 35.29 -13.56 24.42
CA SER A 432 36.44 -13.88 25.25
C SER A 432 36.21 -13.54 26.71
N VAL A 433 36.80 -14.32 27.58
CA VAL A 433 36.82 -14.11 29.03
C VAL A 433 38.29 -14.12 29.49
N ASP A 434 38.69 -13.08 30.20
CA ASP A 434 40.07 -12.89 30.68
C ASP A 434 41.13 -13.04 29.57
N ASN A 435 40.88 -12.39 28.43
CA ASN A 435 41.73 -12.43 27.22
C ASN A 435 41.91 -13.83 26.59
N THR A 436 41.07 -14.79 26.94
CA THR A 436 41.06 -16.12 26.31
C THR A 436 39.78 -16.31 25.55
N PHE A 437 39.84 -16.85 24.32
CA PHE A 437 38.64 -17.15 23.55
C PHE A 437 37.77 -18.18 24.29
N ALA A 438 36.56 -17.79 24.64
CA ALA A 438 35.65 -18.59 25.44
C ALA A 438 34.59 -19.31 24.61
N GLY A 439 34.22 -18.74 23.44
CA GLY A 439 33.19 -19.32 22.58
C GLY A 439 32.54 -18.29 21.68
N PHE A 440 31.34 -18.61 21.18
CA PHE A 440 30.60 -17.74 20.32
C PHE A 440 29.09 -17.90 20.48
N LEU A 441 28.34 -16.84 20.06
CA LEU A 441 26.91 -16.89 19.85
C LEU A 441 26.64 -16.73 18.36
N ALA A 442 25.74 -17.57 17.81
CA ALA A 442 25.24 -17.44 16.46
C ALA A 442 23.83 -16.83 16.47
N LEU A 443 23.67 -15.72 15.76
CA LEU A 443 22.38 -15.03 15.61
C LEU A 443 21.94 -15.10 14.15
N SER A 444 20.65 -15.32 13.94
CA SER A 444 20.06 -15.29 12.61
C SER A 444 18.67 -14.70 12.67
N ASP A 445 18.27 -14.06 11.58
CA ASP A 445 16.88 -13.71 11.36
C ASP A 445 16.10 -14.97 10.96
N THR A 446 15.10 -15.31 11.74
CA THR A 446 14.37 -16.58 11.59
C THR A 446 13.19 -16.44 10.64
N VAL A 447 13.01 -17.45 9.78
CA VAL A 447 11.85 -17.58 8.90
C VAL A 447 10.56 -17.62 9.73
N ARG A 448 9.53 -16.92 9.29
CA ARG A 448 8.21 -16.94 9.93
C ARG A 448 7.59 -18.34 9.80
N LYS A 449 6.95 -18.83 10.85
CA LYS A 449 6.36 -20.17 10.88
C LYS A 449 5.29 -20.38 9.81
N GLU A 450 4.57 -19.31 9.49
CA GLU A 450 3.49 -19.29 8.51
C GLU A 450 3.97 -19.14 7.05
N SER A 451 5.25 -18.78 6.82
CA SER A 451 5.76 -18.49 5.46
C SER A 451 5.70 -19.71 4.54
N GLU A 452 6.01 -20.91 5.04
CA GLU A 452 5.98 -22.13 4.23
C GLU A 452 4.55 -22.42 3.73
N SER A 453 3.59 -22.49 4.64
CA SER A 453 2.17 -22.74 4.27
C SER A 453 1.61 -21.67 3.35
N MET A 454 1.96 -20.41 3.59
CA MET A 454 1.55 -19.27 2.77
C MET A 454 2.08 -19.40 1.33
N ILE A 455 3.34 -19.73 1.13
CA ILE A 455 3.94 -19.95 -0.19
C ILE A 455 3.27 -21.11 -0.93
N ASP A 456 2.99 -22.22 -0.22
CA ASP A 456 2.30 -23.37 -0.79
C ASP A 456 0.87 -23.03 -1.23
N GLU A 457 0.14 -22.26 -0.44
CA GLU A 457 -1.22 -21.81 -0.78
C GLU A 457 -1.21 -20.86 -1.99
N LEU A 458 -0.28 -19.92 -2.07
CA LEU A 458 -0.12 -19.05 -3.23
C LEU A 458 0.19 -19.86 -4.50
N SER A 459 1.03 -20.90 -4.37
CA SER A 459 1.34 -21.80 -5.48
C SER A 459 0.09 -22.57 -5.97
N LYS A 460 -0.77 -23.03 -5.05
CA LYS A 460 -2.08 -23.64 -5.40
C LYS A 460 -3.01 -22.68 -6.12
N LEU A 461 -2.94 -21.38 -5.82
CA LEU A 461 -3.68 -20.33 -6.53
C LEU A 461 -3.09 -20.00 -7.91
N GLY A 462 -2.04 -20.72 -8.36
CA GLY A 462 -1.40 -20.51 -9.65
C GLY A 462 -0.44 -19.32 -9.70
N ILE A 463 0.08 -18.92 -8.55
CA ILE A 463 1.11 -17.86 -8.41
C ILE A 463 2.49 -18.51 -8.33
N SER A 464 3.46 -17.94 -9.03
CA SER A 464 4.86 -18.35 -8.96
C SER A 464 5.61 -17.48 -7.94
N PRO A 465 6.02 -18.03 -6.77
CA PRO A 465 6.80 -17.28 -5.79
C PRO A 465 8.26 -17.13 -6.27
N VAL A 466 8.84 -15.97 -6.06
CA VAL A 466 10.23 -15.63 -6.38
C VAL A 466 10.87 -14.98 -5.15
N LEU A 467 12.08 -15.40 -4.79
CA LEU A 467 12.86 -14.77 -3.73
C LEU A 467 13.85 -13.76 -4.33
N LEU A 468 13.76 -12.49 -3.93
CA LEU A 468 14.70 -11.42 -4.27
C LEU A 468 15.41 -11.00 -2.98
N THR A 469 16.71 -11.26 -2.84
CA THR A 469 17.46 -10.94 -1.61
C THR A 469 18.85 -10.39 -1.91
N GLY A 470 19.31 -9.48 -1.05
CA GLY A 470 20.71 -9.01 -1.03
C GLY A 470 21.70 -10.02 -0.48
N ASP A 471 21.23 -11.10 0.16
CA ASP A 471 22.09 -12.13 0.73
C ASP A 471 22.88 -12.91 -0.31
N HIS A 472 23.95 -13.56 0.18
CA HIS A 472 24.72 -14.48 -0.64
C HIS A 472 23.91 -15.72 -1.05
N GLU A 473 24.29 -16.31 -2.19
CA GLU A 473 23.59 -17.42 -2.84
C GLU A 473 23.33 -18.61 -1.90
N ASN A 474 24.29 -18.96 -1.03
CA ASN A 474 24.13 -20.07 -0.09
C ASN A 474 22.98 -19.86 0.90
N VAL A 475 22.87 -18.66 1.46
CA VAL A 475 21.81 -18.28 2.40
C VAL A 475 20.45 -18.25 1.70
N ALA A 476 20.40 -17.62 0.53
CA ALA A 476 19.20 -17.54 -0.28
C ALA A 476 18.67 -18.94 -0.66
N ASN A 477 19.57 -19.85 -1.08
CA ASN A 477 19.22 -21.23 -1.42
C ASN A 477 18.69 -22.02 -0.22
N THR A 478 19.28 -21.83 0.97
CA THR A 478 18.81 -22.49 2.20
C THR A 478 17.38 -22.08 2.52
N ILE A 479 17.08 -20.78 2.51
CA ILE A 479 15.75 -20.25 2.82
C ILE A 479 14.74 -20.67 1.74
N ALA A 480 15.11 -20.58 0.48
CA ALA A 480 14.25 -20.97 -0.63
C ALA A 480 13.90 -22.45 -0.62
N SER A 481 14.86 -23.31 -0.25
CA SER A 481 14.61 -24.75 -0.09
C SER A 481 13.63 -25.03 1.04
N LEU A 482 13.75 -24.31 2.17
CA LEU A 482 12.84 -24.41 3.31
C LEU A 482 11.41 -23.98 2.94
N LEU A 483 11.28 -22.98 2.07
CA LEU A 483 10.00 -22.39 1.67
C LEU A 483 9.47 -22.93 0.32
N HIS A 484 10.07 -23.93 -0.27
CA HIS A 484 9.73 -24.53 -1.56
C HIS A 484 9.73 -23.52 -2.74
N ILE A 485 10.52 -22.44 -2.65
CA ILE A 485 10.67 -21.42 -3.69
C ILE A 485 11.73 -21.89 -4.70
N LYS A 486 11.37 -21.96 -5.99
CA LYS A 486 12.26 -22.46 -7.06
C LYS A 486 13.05 -21.36 -7.75
N ASP A 487 12.50 -20.16 -7.85
CA ASP A 487 13.13 -19.02 -8.52
C ASP A 487 13.76 -18.08 -7.50
N ILE A 488 15.09 -17.98 -7.54
CA ILE A 488 15.89 -17.29 -6.53
C ILE A 488 16.80 -16.30 -7.24
N LYS A 489 16.87 -15.08 -6.72
CA LYS A 489 17.81 -14.04 -7.13
C LYS A 489 18.54 -13.56 -5.87
N ALA A 490 19.77 -14.01 -5.71
CA ALA A 490 20.66 -13.64 -4.61
C ALA A 490 21.55 -12.45 -5.01
N ASN A 491 22.26 -11.88 -4.02
CA ASN A 491 23.14 -10.71 -4.18
C ASN A 491 22.48 -9.54 -4.92
N CYS A 492 21.17 -9.32 -4.72
CA CYS A 492 20.40 -8.27 -5.38
C CYS A 492 20.64 -6.92 -4.72
N MET A 493 21.24 -6.00 -5.46
CA MET A 493 21.17 -4.57 -5.16
C MET A 493 19.76 -4.04 -5.49
N PRO A 494 19.34 -2.88 -4.95
CA PRO A 494 18.02 -2.32 -5.23
C PRO A 494 17.72 -2.20 -6.74
N GLU A 495 18.71 -1.79 -7.55
CA GLU A 495 18.58 -1.67 -8.99
C GLU A 495 18.34 -3.03 -9.67
N ASN A 496 18.97 -4.10 -9.18
CA ASN A 496 18.75 -5.44 -9.72
C ASN A 496 17.32 -5.94 -9.47
N LYS A 497 16.72 -5.60 -8.31
CA LYS A 497 15.32 -5.92 -8.04
C LYS A 497 14.40 -5.32 -9.10
N LEU A 498 14.65 -4.06 -9.50
CA LEU A 498 13.89 -3.37 -10.56
C LEU A 498 14.03 -4.08 -11.92
N GLU A 499 15.25 -4.48 -12.29
CA GLU A 499 15.52 -5.18 -13.55
C GLU A 499 14.80 -6.53 -13.62
N TYR A 500 14.79 -7.29 -12.54
CA TYR A 500 14.08 -8.57 -12.47
C TYR A 500 12.57 -8.38 -12.61
N ILE A 501 11.97 -7.42 -11.90
CA ILE A 501 10.54 -7.10 -12.02
C ILE A 501 10.22 -6.73 -13.48
N GLU A 502 11.00 -5.85 -14.09
CA GLU A 502 10.80 -5.43 -15.47
C GLU A 502 10.93 -6.60 -16.47
N LYS A 503 11.85 -7.54 -16.23
CA LYS A 503 12.02 -8.74 -17.05
C LYS A 503 10.78 -9.63 -17.03
N TYR A 504 10.18 -9.87 -15.86
CA TYR A 504 8.92 -10.62 -15.75
C TYR A 504 7.78 -9.89 -16.46
N GLN A 505 7.64 -8.58 -16.23
CA GLN A 505 6.62 -7.75 -16.89
C GLN A 505 6.74 -7.79 -18.42
N LYS A 506 7.95 -7.65 -18.98
CA LYS A 506 8.21 -7.76 -20.42
C LYS A 506 7.89 -9.14 -20.98
N SER A 507 7.97 -10.18 -20.16
CA SER A 507 7.57 -11.56 -20.52
C SER A 507 6.07 -11.81 -20.42
N GLY A 508 5.25 -10.79 -20.14
CA GLY A 508 3.80 -10.89 -19.99
C GLY A 508 3.36 -11.57 -18.69
N MET A 509 4.21 -11.54 -17.68
CA MET A 509 3.92 -12.05 -16.33
C MET A 509 3.80 -10.86 -15.35
N PRO A 510 2.58 -10.41 -15.02
CA PRO A 510 2.38 -9.35 -14.04
C PRO A 510 2.93 -9.76 -12.67
N VAL A 511 3.64 -8.82 -12.02
CA VAL A 511 4.40 -9.05 -10.80
C VAL A 511 3.78 -8.30 -9.63
N CYS A 512 3.58 -8.98 -8.51
CA CYS A 512 3.40 -8.36 -7.21
C CYS A 512 4.73 -8.40 -6.46
N MET A 513 5.17 -7.28 -5.89
CA MET A 513 6.34 -7.22 -5.00
C MET A 513 5.89 -7.07 -3.56
N ILE A 514 6.48 -7.84 -2.65
CA ILE A 514 6.24 -7.76 -1.21
C ILE A 514 7.57 -7.50 -0.50
N GLY A 515 7.60 -6.44 0.31
CA GLY A 515 8.80 -6.03 1.03
C GLY A 515 8.47 -5.16 2.24
N ASP A 516 9.46 -4.94 3.11
CA ASP A 516 9.30 -4.19 4.36
C ASP A 516 10.12 -2.89 4.39
N GLY A 517 11.17 -2.82 3.58
CA GLY A 517 12.19 -1.80 3.64
C GLY A 517 12.05 -0.68 2.63
N VAL A 518 12.78 0.41 2.91
CA VAL A 518 12.94 1.53 1.99
C VAL A 518 13.65 1.12 0.71
N ASN A 519 14.58 0.14 0.82
CA ASN A 519 15.26 -0.45 -0.34
C ASN A 519 14.30 -1.09 -1.33
N ASP A 520 13.13 -1.54 -0.85
CA ASP A 520 12.11 -2.16 -1.66
C ASP A 520 11.14 -1.15 -2.25
N ALA A 521 11.11 0.09 -1.75
CA ALA A 521 10.18 1.12 -2.21
C ALA A 521 10.21 1.34 -3.73
N PRO A 522 11.38 1.42 -4.40
CA PRO A 522 11.43 1.48 -5.86
C PRO A 522 10.87 0.22 -6.53
N ALA A 523 11.14 -0.96 -5.97
CA ALA A 523 10.67 -2.24 -6.47
C ALA A 523 9.16 -2.42 -6.25
N LEU A 524 8.64 -2.05 -5.07
CA LEU A 524 7.21 -2.00 -4.75
C LEU A 524 6.46 -1.11 -5.74
N LYS A 525 7.03 0.07 -6.05
CA LYS A 525 6.43 1.02 -6.99
C LYS A 525 6.54 0.57 -8.45
N LYS A 526 7.61 -0.13 -8.83
CA LYS A 526 7.82 -0.64 -10.20
C LYS A 526 6.93 -1.83 -10.51
N ALA A 527 6.61 -2.65 -9.53
CA ALA A 527 5.75 -3.82 -9.69
C ALA A 527 4.34 -3.43 -10.16
N ASP A 528 3.61 -4.38 -10.73
CA ASP A 528 2.20 -4.17 -11.07
C ASP A 528 1.37 -3.94 -9.80
N VAL A 529 1.75 -4.58 -8.69
CA VAL A 529 1.21 -4.32 -7.35
C VAL A 529 2.34 -4.37 -6.34
N GLY A 530 2.46 -3.35 -5.49
CA GLY A 530 3.33 -3.35 -4.33
C GLY A 530 2.55 -3.62 -3.05
N ILE A 531 3.02 -4.56 -2.23
CA ILE A 531 2.48 -4.82 -0.89
C ILE A 531 3.58 -4.59 0.13
N ALA A 532 3.40 -3.63 1.04
CA ALA A 532 4.34 -3.36 2.11
C ALA A 532 3.91 -4.01 3.41
N MET A 533 4.91 -4.48 4.19
CA MET A 533 4.72 -4.87 5.58
C MET A 533 4.53 -3.60 6.42
N GLY A 534 3.50 -3.53 7.25
CA GLY A 534 3.11 -2.29 7.94
C GLY A 534 3.55 -2.19 9.39
N GLY A 535 3.78 -3.31 10.08
CA GLY A 535 4.20 -3.34 11.47
C GLY A 535 5.72 -3.27 11.66
N VAL A 536 6.46 -3.94 10.76
CA VAL A 536 7.93 -3.94 10.73
C VAL A 536 8.45 -2.99 9.64
N GLY A 537 7.64 -2.77 8.59
CA GLY A 537 8.00 -1.98 7.42
C GLY A 537 8.17 -0.48 7.72
N SER A 538 9.02 0.15 6.94
CA SER A 538 9.19 1.60 7.01
C SER A 538 7.97 2.33 6.45
N ASP A 539 7.67 3.52 7.01
CA ASP A 539 6.62 4.39 6.48
C ASP A 539 6.78 4.65 4.97
N ILE A 540 8.01 4.69 4.47
CA ILE A 540 8.32 4.90 3.05
C ILE A 540 7.94 3.68 2.20
N ALA A 541 8.18 2.45 2.68
CA ALA A 541 7.74 1.25 1.97
C ALA A 541 6.22 1.18 1.90
N VAL A 542 5.55 1.48 3.02
CA VAL A 542 4.09 1.57 3.10
C VAL A 542 3.56 2.60 2.11
N ASP A 543 4.25 3.73 1.97
CA ASP A 543 3.83 4.82 1.08
C ASP A 543 4.11 4.55 -0.40
N ALA A 544 5.15 3.79 -0.72
CA ALA A 544 5.43 3.34 -2.08
C ALA A 544 4.49 2.23 -2.55
N ALA A 545 3.89 1.49 -1.62
CA ALA A 545 3.04 0.35 -1.91
C ALA A 545 1.59 0.73 -2.24
N ASP A 546 0.94 -0.11 -3.03
CA ASP A 546 -0.50 -0.02 -3.32
C ASP A 546 -1.35 -0.57 -2.16
N ILE A 547 -0.80 -1.52 -1.42
CA ILE A 547 -1.46 -2.20 -0.29
C ILE A 547 -0.46 -2.28 0.87
N ALA A 548 -0.91 -2.05 2.10
CA ALA A 548 -0.12 -2.28 3.31
C ALA A 548 -0.75 -3.38 4.17
N LEU A 549 0.09 -4.28 4.68
CA LEU A 549 -0.30 -5.33 5.64
C LEU A 549 0.01 -4.83 7.06
N VAL A 550 -1.01 -4.39 7.78
CA VAL A 550 -0.86 -3.64 9.06
C VAL A 550 -0.32 -4.51 10.19
N ASP A 551 -0.75 -5.77 10.27
CA ASP A 551 -0.44 -6.68 11.39
C ASP A 551 0.72 -7.63 11.09
N ASP A 552 1.41 -7.47 9.95
CA ASP A 552 2.50 -8.35 9.46
C ASP A 552 2.12 -9.85 9.39
N GLU A 553 0.84 -10.18 9.37
CA GLU A 553 0.36 -11.56 9.28
C GLU A 553 0.36 -12.06 7.83
N VAL A 554 1.54 -12.43 7.33
CA VAL A 554 1.73 -12.90 5.93
C VAL A 554 0.84 -14.08 5.55
N LYS A 555 0.32 -14.84 6.52
CA LYS A 555 -0.64 -15.93 6.31
C LYS A 555 -1.92 -15.49 5.58
N GLU A 556 -2.29 -14.20 5.67
CA GLU A 556 -3.48 -13.65 5.03
C GLU A 556 -3.29 -13.28 3.54
N LEU A 557 -2.05 -13.32 3.03
CA LEU A 557 -1.76 -13.01 1.61
C LEU A 557 -2.50 -13.92 0.62
N PRO A 558 -2.59 -15.25 0.81
CA PRO A 558 -3.39 -16.11 -0.07
C PRO A 558 -4.86 -15.69 -0.11
N HIS A 559 -5.43 -15.32 1.05
CA HIS A 559 -6.81 -14.81 1.11
C HIS A 559 -6.98 -13.54 0.28
N LEU A 560 -6.06 -12.57 0.38
CA LEU A 560 -6.11 -11.33 -0.40
C LEU A 560 -6.07 -11.59 -1.92
N VAL A 561 -5.19 -12.50 -2.37
CA VAL A 561 -5.09 -12.89 -3.79
C VAL A 561 -6.37 -13.60 -4.26
N ALA A 562 -6.89 -14.52 -3.47
CA ALA A 562 -8.12 -15.24 -3.79
C ALA A 562 -9.34 -14.31 -3.81
N LEU A 563 -9.45 -13.39 -2.84
CA LEU A 563 -10.48 -12.34 -2.78
C LEU A 563 -10.43 -11.46 -4.03
N SER A 564 -9.24 -11.03 -4.43
CA SER A 564 -9.04 -10.20 -5.64
C SER A 564 -9.53 -10.93 -6.91
N LYS A 565 -9.19 -12.21 -7.05
CA LYS A 565 -9.68 -13.06 -8.17
C LYS A 565 -11.19 -13.21 -8.13
N HIS A 566 -11.76 -13.47 -6.95
CA HIS A 566 -13.21 -13.62 -6.78
C HIS A 566 -13.96 -12.31 -7.04
N MET A 567 -13.44 -11.17 -6.61
CA MET A 567 -13.94 -9.83 -6.93
C MET A 567 -14.04 -9.64 -8.45
N MET A 568 -13.00 -10.01 -9.20
CA MET A 568 -12.99 -9.89 -10.66
C MET A 568 -14.06 -10.79 -11.33
N VAL A 569 -14.29 -11.98 -10.80
CA VAL A 569 -15.38 -12.85 -11.27
C VAL A 569 -16.73 -12.20 -10.99
N THR A 570 -16.94 -11.65 -9.80
CA THR A 570 -18.16 -10.94 -9.41
C THR A 570 -18.43 -9.74 -10.32
N ILE A 571 -17.41 -8.91 -10.60
CA ILE A 571 -17.53 -7.78 -11.54
C ILE A 571 -17.98 -8.27 -12.93
N LYS A 572 -17.31 -9.29 -13.48
CA LYS A 572 -17.65 -9.84 -14.81
C LYS A 572 -19.08 -10.39 -14.86
N LEU A 573 -19.50 -11.10 -13.82
CA LEU A 573 -20.87 -11.63 -13.71
C LEU A 573 -21.91 -10.51 -13.63
N ASN A 574 -21.64 -9.48 -12.82
CA ASN A 574 -22.51 -8.31 -12.68
C ASN A 574 -22.63 -7.57 -14.02
N MET A 575 -21.52 -7.37 -14.73
CA MET A 575 -21.53 -6.75 -16.06
C MET A 575 -22.33 -7.59 -17.08
N ALA A 576 -22.09 -8.90 -17.14
CA ALA A 576 -22.81 -9.79 -18.03
C ALA A 576 -24.33 -9.80 -17.75
N PHE A 577 -24.69 -9.84 -16.46
CA PHE A 577 -26.09 -9.76 -16.02
C PHE A 577 -26.74 -8.45 -16.45
N SER A 578 -26.08 -7.29 -16.18
CA SER A 578 -26.59 -5.95 -16.55
C SER A 578 -26.78 -5.82 -18.05
N MET A 579 -25.81 -6.28 -18.85
CA MET A 579 -25.92 -6.24 -20.31
C MET A 579 -27.09 -7.10 -20.81
N THR A 580 -27.21 -8.32 -20.28
CA THR A 580 -28.32 -9.21 -20.65
C THR A 580 -29.67 -8.61 -20.32
N LEU A 581 -29.81 -8.04 -19.12
CA LEU A 581 -31.03 -7.35 -18.67
C LEU A 581 -31.40 -6.21 -19.62
N ASN A 582 -30.42 -5.37 -19.96
CA ASN A 582 -30.62 -4.23 -20.87
C ASN A 582 -31.06 -4.69 -22.27
N PHE A 583 -30.43 -5.72 -22.86
CA PHE A 583 -30.81 -6.23 -24.16
C PHE A 583 -32.25 -6.81 -24.18
N VAL A 584 -32.61 -7.55 -23.11
CA VAL A 584 -33.99 -8.08 -22.97
C VAL A 584 -34.98 -6.92 -22.85
N ALA A 585 -34.68 -5.95 -22.02
CA ALA A 585 -35.56 -4.81 -21.77
C ALA A 585 -35.73 -3.92 -23.03
N ILE A 586 -34.67 -3.70 -23.83
CA ILE A 586 -34.79 -3.02 -25.15
C ILE A 586 -35.72 -3.79 -26.07
N THR A 587 -35.54 -5.10 -26.18
CA THR A 587 -36.41 -5.93 -27.04
C THR A 587 -37.87 -5.79 -26.66
N LEU A 588 -38.20 -5.82 -25.37
CA LEU A 588 -39.53 -5.62 -24.85
C LEU A 588 -40.05 -4.18 -25.07
N ALA A 589 -39.18 -3.18 -25.00
CA ALA A 589 -39.55 -1.77 -25.31
C ALA A 589 -39.85 -1.56 -26.80
N ILE A 590 -39.06 -2.15 -27.71
CA ILE A 590 -39.30 -2.14 -29.15
C ILE A 590 -40.68 -2.78 -29.47
N LEU A 591 -40.98 -3.91 -28.84
CA LEU A 591 -42.27 -4.57 -28.99
C LEU A 591 -43.43 -3.79 -28.36
N GLY A 592 -43.19 -2.76 -27.58
CA GLY A 592 -44.21 -1.96 -26.90
C GLY A 592 -44.82 -2.63 -25.68
N ILE A 593 -44.17 -3.69 -25.15
CA ILE A 593 -44.62 -4.40 -23.95
C ILE A 593 -44.24 -3.64 -22.68
N LEU A 594 -43.07 -2.97 -22.70
CA LEU A 594 -42.58 -2.12 -21.60
C LEU A 594 -42.99 -0.67 -21.82
N ASN A 595 -43.48 -0.02 -20.77
CA ASN A 595 -43.58 1.45 -20.68
C ASN A 595 -42.39 2.05 -19.93
N PRO A 596 -42.18 3.39 -19.97
CA PRO A 596 -41.02 4.03 -19.33
C PRO A 596 -40.90 3.72 -17.83
N VAL A 597 -41.99 3.77 -17.07
CA VAL A 597 -42.00 3.54 -15.60
C VAL A 597 -41.64 2.12 -15.27
N VAL A 598 -42.28 1.11 -15.90
CA VAL A 598 -41.95 -0.29 -15.66
C VAL A 598 -40.52 -0.59 -16.11
N GLY A 599 -40.08 0.03 -17.21
CA GLY A 599 -38.72 -0.10 -17.70
C GLY A 599 -37.69 0.41 -16.68
N ALA A 600 -37.93 1.58 -16.09
CA ALA A 600 -37.10 2.16 -15.04
C ALA A 600 -37.05 1.27 -13.79
N LEU A 601 -38.22 0.75 -13.33
CA LEU A 601 -38.28 -0.15 -12.18
C LEU A 601 -37.53 -1.48 -12.39
N VAL A 602 -37.63 -2.08 -13.59
CA VAL A 602 -36.87 -3.31 -13.94
C VAL A 602 -35.39 -3.03 -13.94
N HIS A 603 -34.98 -1.89 -14.52
CA HIS A 603 -33.58 -1.47 -14.54
C HIS A 603 -33.03 -1.25 -13.12
N ASN A 604 -33.81 -0.62 -12.23
CA ASN A 604 -33.44 -0.43 -10.82
C ASN A 604 -33.31 -1.74 -10.06
N ALA A 605 -34.24 -2.65 -10.24
CA ALA A 605 -34.14 -3.98 -9.63
C ALA A 605 -32.84 -4.66 -10.04
N GLY A 606 -32.41 -4.49 -11.30
CA GLY A 606 -31.10 -4.94 -11.79
C GLY A 606 -29.93 -4.28 -11.09
N SER A 607 -29.98 -2.96 -10.87
CA SER A 607 -28.93 -2.22 -10.15
C SER A 607 -28.84 -2.64 -8.69
N VAL A 608 -29.97 -2.79 -7.99
CA VAL A 608 -30.02 -3.30 -6.61
C VAL A 608 -29.45 -4.69 -6.52
N PHE A 609 -29.77 -5.59 -7.47
CA PHE A 609 -29.21 -6.94 -7.50
C PHE A 609 -27.68 -6.91 -7.63
N VAL A 610 -27.12 -6.08 -8.51
CA VAL A 610 -25.66 -5.90 -8.68
C VAL A 610 -25.00 -5.42 -7.38
N ILE A 611 -25.61 -4.48 -6.68
CA ILE A 611 -25.12 -3.97 -5.39
C ILE A 611 -25.13 -5.08 -4.33
N ILE A 612 -26.23 -5.82 -4.22
CA ILE A 612 -26.36 -6.94 -3.26
C ILE A 612 -25.33 -8.03 -3.56
N ASN A 613 -25.20 -8.44 -4.83
CA ASN A 613 -24.22 -9.45 -5.24
C ASN A 613 -22.79 -9.01 -4.91
N SER A 614 -22.45 -7.75 -5.17
CA SER A 614 -21.17 -7.17 -4.77
C SER A 614 -20.96 -7.16 -3.24
N ALA A 615 -22.01 -6.87 -2.46
CA ALA A 615 -21.94 -6.83 -0.99
C ALA A 615 -21.62 -8.19 -0.35
N PHE A 616 -21.90 -9.32 -1.01
CA PHE A 616 -21.48 -10.64 -0.52
C PHE A 616 -19.96 -10.76 -0.38
N LEU A 617 -19.17 -10.01 -1.15
CA LEU A 617 -17.72 -9.95 -1.01
C LEU A 617 -17.27 -9.50 0.40
N LEU A 618 -18.06 -8.68 1.12
CA LEU A 618 -17.75 -8.25 2.49
C LEU A 618 -17.61 -9.40 3.50
N LYS A 619 -18.26 -10.53 3.24
CA LYS A 619 -18.30 -11.72 4.10
C LYS A 619 -17.65 -12.94 3.46
N TRP A 620 -17.11 -12.78 2.28
CA TRP A 620 -16.48 -13.87 1.56
C TRP A 620 -15.23 -14.36 2.32
N LYS A 621 -15.04 -15.66 2.37
CA LYS A 621 -13.86 -16.32 2.94
C LYS A 621 -13.36 -17.35 1.95
N GLN A 622 -12.04 -17.48 1.85
CA GLN A 622 -11.41 -18.58 1.14
C GLN A 622 -11.75 -19.89 1.87
N GLN A 623 -12.27 -20.86 1.14
CA GLN A 623 -12.57 -22.22 1.64
C GLN A 623 -11.33 -23.09 1.62
#